data_16b7c796087504d6d7befeff281ccc01
#
_entry.id   16b7c796087504d6d7befeff281ccc01
#
_cell.length_a   1.000
_cell.length_b   1.000
_cell.length_c   1.000
_cell.angle_alpha   90.00
_cell.angle_beta   90.00
_cell.angle_gamma   90.00
#
_symmetry.space_group_name_H-M   'P 1'
#
loop_
_entity.id
_entity.type
_entity.pdbx_description
1 polymer ?
#
loop_
_entity_poly.entity_id
_entity_poly.type
_entity_poly.pdbx_seq_one_letter_code
_entity_poly.pdbx_strand_id
1 'polypeptide(L)'
;MGIFLDMLEENSRTADVFRRGVKAFVVACISVVIYTIVSRIVYPQLDAYNGLDQMGKIDLIRLPRLILRSYKWVVQYFILKPFSFVTAAAWALNVASCLLTAGLVIAFFIRKKIYKDSGSAILYIFLAMMVPLAMGSIIIMAPDASISMLMLYQYHILYTFLAALLEKSQ
;
A
#
# COMPACT_ATOMS: atom_id res chain seq x y z
N MET A 1 -1.47 -7.52 -0.31
CA MET A 1 -1.13 -8.19 0.96
C MET A 1 -1.30 -9.70 0.86
N GLY A 2 -2.48 -10.27 0.61
CA GLY A 2 -2.68 -11.72 0.48
C GLY A 2 -1.72 -12.40 -0.50
N ILE A 3 -1.53 -11.83 -1.68
CA ILE A 3 -0.61 -12.33 -2.72
C ILE A 3 0.84 -12.41 -2.21
N PHE A 4 1.27 -11.44 -1.38
CA PHE A 4 2.59 -11.46 -0.76
C PHE A 4 2.71 -12.61 0.24
N LEU A 5 1.67 -12.84 1.04
CA LEU A 5 1.61 -13.93 1.99
C LEU A 5 1.55 -15.31 1.31
N ASP A 6 0.80 -15.42 0.19
CA ASP A 6 0.78 -16.64 -0.64
C ASP A 6 2.18 -17.00 -1.16
N MET A 7 3.01 -15.99 -1.44
CA MET A 7 4.38 -16.20 -1.91
C MET A 7 5.30 -16.76 -0.82
N LEU A 8 4.92 -16.61 0.45
CA LEU A 8 5.63 -17.15 1.59
C LEU A 8 5.25 -18.62 1.88
N GLU A 9 4.22 -19.16 1.24
CA GLU A 9 3.87 -20.57 1.38
C GLU A 9 4.85 -21.47 0.63
N GLU A 10 5.18 -22.60 1.25
CA GLU A 10 6.26 -23.50 0.80
C GLU A 10 6.06 -24.12 -0.59
N ASN A 11 4.81 -24.18 -1.08
CA ASN A 11 4.42 -24.82 -2.34
C ASN A 11 3.91 -23.87 -3.43
N SER A 12 4.02 -22.54 -3.24
CA SER A 12 3.50 -21.60 -4.23
C SER A 12 4.44 -21.46 -5.43
N ARG A 13 3.98 -21.84 -6.61
CA ARG A 13 4.71 -21.54 -7.85
C ARG A 13 4.57 -20.04 -8.16
N THR A 14 5.68 -19.40 -8.51
CA THR A 14 5.72 -17.96 -8.88
C THR A 14 4.67 -17.58 -9.91
N ALA A 15 4.43 -18.46 -10.90
CA ALA A 15 3.41 -18.27 -11.93
C ALA A 15 1.98 -18.23 -11.36
N ASP A 16 1.67 -19.04 -10.37
CA ASP A 16 0.34 -19.09 -9.76
C ASP A 16 0.10 -17.83 -8.90
N VAL A 17 1.12 -17.39 -8.15
CA VAL A 17 1.10 -16.15 -7.39
C VAL A 17 0.88 -14.95 -8.32
N PHE A 18 1.63 -14.88 -9.41
CA PHE A 18 1.46 -13.83 -10.42
C PHE A 18 0.06 -13.84 -11.03
N ARG A 19 -0.47 -15.02 -11.42
CA ARG A 19 -1.82 -15.17 -11.98
C ARG A 19 -2.90 -14.70 -11.00
N ARG A 20 -2.78 -15.03 -9.71
CA ARG A 20 -3.68 -14.53 -8.65
C ARG A 20 -3.57 -13.01 -8.51
N GLY A 21 -2.36 -12.46 -8.57
CA GLY A 21 -2.10 -11.03 -8.55
C GLY A 21 -2.78 -10.30 -9.69
N VAL A 22 -2.66 -10.80 -10.91
CA VAL A 22 -3.32 -10.22 -12.08
C VAL A 22 -4.84 -10.28 -11.94
N LYS A 23 -5.41 -11.41 -11.47
CA LYS A 23 -6.85 -11.50 -11.23
C LYS A 23 -7.33 -10.48 -10.20
N ALA A 24 -6.65 -10.36 -9.07
CA ALA A 24 -7.00 -9.38 -8.03
C ALA A 24 -6.88 -7.95 -8.55
N PHE A 25 -5.87 -7.64 -9.34
CA PHE A 25 -5.71 -6.33 -9.98
C PHE A 25 -6.86 -6.02 -10.95
N VAL A 26 -7.24 -6.97 -11.80
CA VAL A 26 -8.37 -6.80 -12.73
C VAL A 26 -9.67 -6.54 -11.95
N VAL A 27 -9.95 -7.32 -10.90
CA VAL A 27 -11.12 -7.09 -10.04
C VAL A 27 -11.10 -5.71 -9.40
N ALA A 28 -9.94 -5.27 -8.90
CA ALA A 28 -9.79 -3.93 -8.34
C ALA A 28 -10.05 -2.83 -9.39
N CYS A 29 -9.52 -2.96 -10.60
CA CYS A 29 -9.78 -2.02 -11.69
C CYS A 29 -11.27 -1.96 -12.05
N ILE A 30 -11.94 -3.11 -12.18
CA ILE A 30 -13.38 -3.17 -12.45
C ILE A 30 -14.15 -2.47 -11.32
N SER A 31 -13.79 -2.73 -10.06
CA SER A 31 -14.44 -2.10 -8.90
C SER A 31 -14.30 -0.58 -8.91
N VAL A 32 -13.12 -0.05 -9.27
CA VAL A 32 -12.88 1.40 -9.40
C VAL A 32 -13.72 1.99 -10.53
N VAL A 33 -13.81 1.32 -11.67
CA VAL A 33 -14.64 1.76 -12.81
C VAL A 33 -16.11 1.80 -12.42
N ILE A 34 -16.64 0.73 -11.82
CA ILE A 34 -18.02 0.68 -11.35
C ILE A 34 -18.29 1.79 -10.34
N TYR A 35 -17.40 1.94 -9.34
CA TYR A 35 -17.51 2.99 -8.34
C TYR A 35 -17.57 4.39 -8.99
N THR A 36 -16.68 4.66 -9.96
CA THR A 36 -16.64 5.95 -10.66
C THR A 36 -17.92 6.22 -11.44
N ILE A 37 -18.46 5.20 -12.14
CA ILE A 37 -19.71 5.31 -12.88
C ILE A 37 -20.87 5.59 -11.93
N VAL A 38 -21.01 4.78 -10.88
CA VAL A 38 -22.09 4.92 -9.89
C VAL A 38 -22.01 6.28 -9.19
N SER A 39 -20.82 6.70 -8.77
CA SER A 39 -20.62 8.02 -8.13
C SER A 39 -21.04 9.17 -9.03
N ARG A 40 -20.74 9.11 -10.31
CA ARG A 40 -21.16 10.17 -11.27
C ARG A 40 -22.66 10.20 -11.51
N ILE A 41 -23.34 9.06 -11.40
CA ILE A 41 -24.80 8.99 -11.58
C ILE A 41 -25.51 9.47 -10.30
N VAL A 42 -25.05 9.03 -9.15
CA VAL A 42 -25.73 9.30 -7.85
C VAL A 42 -25.40 10.70 -7.32
N TYR A 43 -24.16 11.18 -7.55
CA TYR A 43 -23.68 12.47 -7.08
C TYR A 43 -23.13 13.32 -8.24
N PRO A 44 -23.99 13.83 -9.13
CA PRO A 44 -23.54 14.63 -10.27
C PRO A 44 -22.88 15.95 -9.86
N GLN A 45 -23.13 16.41 -8.63
CA GLN A 45 -22.53 17.61 -8.03
C GLN A 45 -21.73 17.22 -6.78
N LEU A 46 -20.68 16.43 -6.97
CA LEU A 46 -19.66 16.29 -5.92
C LEU A 46 -18.98 17.65 -5.79
N ASP A 47 -19.42 18.42 -4.79
CA ASP A 47 -18.77 19.66 -4.40
C ASP A 47 -17.27 19.42 -4.17
N ALA A 48 -16.47 20.46 -4.43
CA ALA A 48 -15.02 20.46 -4.28
C ALA A 48 -14.55 20.26 -2.82
N TYR A 49 -15.34 19.55 -2.01
CA TYR A 49 -15.02 19.26 -0.63
C TYR A 49 -13.74 18.44 -0.53
N ASN A 50 -12.69 19.07 -0.03
CA ASN A 50 -11.36 18.46 0.16
C ASN A 50 -10.72 17.87 -1.11
N GLY A 51 -11.10 18.35 -2.30
CA GLY A 51 -10.53 17.87 -3.57
C GLY A 51 -11.09 16.52 -4.03
N LEU A 52 -12.22 16.07 -3.51
CA LEU A 52 -12.88 14.83 -3.96
C LEU A 52 -13.36 14.91 -5.42
N ASP A 53 -13.65 16.12 -5.92
CA ASP A 53 -13.95 16.39 -7.32
C ASP A 53 -12.77 16.04 -8.25
N GLN A 54 -11.54 16.00 -7.73
CA GLN A 54 -10.32 15.62 -8.45
C GLN A 54 -10.08 14.11 -8.43
N MET A 55 -10.87 13.35 -7.66
CA MET A 55 -10.68 11.91 -7.51
C MET A 55 -10.85 11.21 -8.86
N GLY A 56 -9.82 10.46 -9.27
CA GLY A 56 -9.79 9.74 -10.56
C GLY A 56 -9.33 10.58 -11.76
N LYS A 57 -9.04 11.87 -11.60
CA LYS A 57 -8.39 12.70 -12.63
C LYS A 57 -6.87 12.51 -12.55
N ILE A 58 -6.41 11.31 -12.90
CA ILE A 58 -4.98 10.96 -12.82
C ILE A 58 -4.25 11.57 -14.01
N ASP A 59 -3.32 12.48 -13.74
CA ASP A 59 -2.39 13.00 -14.74
C ASP A 59 -1.18 12.04 -14.85
N LEU A 60 -1.12 11.30 -15.95
CA LEU A 60 -0.05 10.33 -16.20
C LEU A 60 1.34 10.96 -16.23
N ILE A 61 1.45 12.24 -16.62
CA ILE A 61 2.72 12.97 -16.63
C ILE A 61 3.22 13.21 -15.21
N ARG A 62 2.30 13.45 -14.27
CA ARG A 62 2.61 13.67 -12.85
C ARG A 62 2.78 12.38 -12.05
N LEU A 63 2.38 11.22 -12.61
CA LEU A 63 2.36 9.94 -11.91
C LEU A 63 3.69 9.58 -11.22
N PRO A 64 4.88 9.69 -11.83
CA PRO A 64 6.14 9.39 -11.16
C PRO A 64 6.38 10.26 -9.91
N ARG A 65 6.03 11.55 -10.00
CA ARG A 65 6.13 12.48 -8.87
C ARG A 65 5.14 12.13 -7.76
N LEU A 66 3.92 11.71 -8.11
CA LEU A 66 2.89 11.29 -7.14
C LEU A 66 3.30 10.01 -6.42
N ILE A 67 3.90 9.06 -7.13
CA ILE A 67 4.47 7.85 -6.53
C ILE A 67 5.55 8.22 -5.50
N LEU A 68 6.51 9.06 -5.85
CA LEU A 68 7.54 9.53 -4.90
C LEU A 68 6.93 10.29 -3.72
N ARG A 69 5.92 11.13 -3.96
CA ARG A 69 5.19 11.85 -2.91
C ARG A 69 4.47 10.87 -1.97
N SER A 70 3.89 9.81 -2.51
CA SER A 70 3.25 8.73 -1.73
C SER A 70 4.24 8.07 -0.77
N TYR A 71 5.40 7.65 -1.25
CA TYR A 71 6.46 7.10 -0.39
C TYR A 71 6.94 8.10 0.68
N LYS A 72 7.15 9.35 0.28
CA LYS A 72 7.55 10.41 1.22
C LYS A 72 6.54 10.56 2.35
N TRP A 73 5.23 10.54 2.07
CA TRP A 73 4.19 10.65 3.08
C TRP A 73 4.16 9.45 4.03
N VAL A 74 4.37 8.23 3.51
CA VAL A 74 4.49 7.03 4.37
C VAL A 74 5.67 7.17 5.32
N VAL A 75 6.84 7.57 4.83
CA VAL A 75 8.03 7.83 5.65
C VAL A 75 7.78 8.93 6.69
N GLN A 76 7.16 10.03 6.28
CA GLN A 76 6.80 11.11 7.18
C GLN A 76 5.87 10.65 8.30
N TYR A 77 4.84 9.88 7.97
CA TYR A 77 3.87 9.39 8.93
C TYR A 77 4.49 8.47 9.98
N PHE A 78 5.28 7.50 9.56
CA PHE A 78 5.83 6.50 10.47
C PHE A 78 7.12 6.95 11.18
N ILE A 79 7.97 7.74 10.52
CA ILE A 79 9.32 8.02 11.01
C ILE A 79 9.47 9.46 11.51
N LEU A 80 8.92 10.47 10.83
CA LEU A 80 9.24 11.88 11.10
C LEU A 80 8.26 12.59 12.05
N LYS A 81 7.31 11.88 12.68
CA LYS A 81 6.33 12.48 13.61
C LYS A 81 5.65 13.73 13.03
N PRO A 82 4.82 13.60 11.99
CA PRO A 82 4.30 14.74 11.23
C PRO A 82 3.31 15.61 11.99
N PHE A 83 2.72 15.10 13.07
CA PHE A 83 1.63 15.76 13.79
C PHE A 83 2.00 16.02 15.26
N SER A 84 1.76 17.25 15.73
CA SER A 84 2.07 17.70 17.10
C SER A 84 1.28 16.93 18.18
N PHE A 85 0.12 16.39 17.85
CA PHE A 85 -0.73 15.63 18.79
C PHE A 85 -0.33 14.15 18.93
N VAL A 86 0.61 13.63 18.11
CA VAL A 86 1.12 12.26 18.26
C VAL A 86 2.05 12.20 19.46
N THR A 87 1.70 11.41 20.47
CA THR A 87 2.53 11.20 21.65
C THR A 87 3.85 10.51 21.28
N ALA A 88 4.90 10.73 22.09
CA ALA A 88 6.19 10.08 21.87
C ALA A 88 6.07 8.54 21.88
N ALA A 89 5.21 7.98 22.74
CA ALA A 89 4.97 6.54 22.81
C ALA A 89 4.31 6.02 21.52
N ALA A 90 3.29 6.70 21.00
CA ALA A 90 2.64 6.31 19.74
C ALA A 90 3.61 6.39 18.56
N TRP A 91 4.43 7.43 18.52
CA TRP A 91 5.48 7.56 17.51
C TRP A 91 6.51 6.42 17.60
N ALA A 92 7.00 6.09 18.79
CA ALA A 92 7.94 5.00 18.99
C ALA A 92 7.36 3.65 18.54
N LEU A 93 6.07 3.37 18.82
CA LEU A 93 5.36 2.18 18.36
C LEU A 93 5.26 2.14 16.82
N ASN A 94 4.97 3.27 16.18
CA ASN A 94 4.92 3.36 14.72
C ASN A 94 6.28 3.02 14.10
N VAL A 95 7.36 3.62 14.61
CA VAL A 95 8.72 3.36 14.14
C VAL A 95 9.10 1.89 14.37
N ALA A 96 8.84 1.36 15.56
CA ALA A 96 9.12 -0.03 15.90
C ALA A 96 8.35 -1.00 14.97
N SER A 97 7.07 -0.75 14.72
CA SER A 97 6.25 -1.57 13.81
C SER A 97 6.77 -1.53 12.37
N CYS A 98 7.22 -0.36 11.91
CA CYS A 98 7.80 -0.20 10.57
C CYS A 98 9.12 -0.97 10.45
N LEU A 99 10.02 -0.84 11.43
CA LEU A 99 11.30 -1.55 11.46
C LEU A 99 11.11 -3.07 11.58
N LEU A 100 10.19 -3.52 12.42
CA LEU A 100 9.87 -4.93 12.58
C LEU A 100 9.30 -5.51 11.28
N THR A 101 8.39 -4.81 10.61
CA THR A 101 7.85 -5.23 9.31
C THR A 101 8.96 -5.35 8.27
N ALA A 102 9.81 -4.34 8.15
CA ALA A 102 10.94 -4.37 7.23
C ALA A 102 11.92 -5.53 7.54
N GLY A 103 12.23 -5.72 8.82
CA GLY A 103 13.07 -6.82 9.30
C GLY A 103 12.49 -8.20 8.96
N LEU A 104 11.18 -8.40 9.18
CA LEU A 104 10.51 -9.66 8.82
C LEU A 104 10.50 -9.91 7.32
N VAL A 105 10.22 -8.87 6.53
CA VAL A 105 10.26 -8.97 5.05
C VAL A 105 11.66 -9.41 4.59
N ILE A 106 12.71 -8.80 5.11
CA ILE A 106 14.09 -9.18 4.78
C ILE A 106 14.41 -10.60 5.29
N ALA A 107 14.01 -10.92 6.51
CA ALA A 107 14.24 -12.24 7.09
C ALA A 107 13.59 -13.36 6.26
N PHE A 108 12.35 -13.18 5.82
CA PHE A 108 11.67 -14.12 4.94
C PHE A 108 12.37 -14.26 3.59
N PHE A 109 12.80 -13.14 2.99
CA PHE A 109 13.56 -13.16 1.74
C PHE A 109 14.81 -14.04 1.83
N ILE A 110 15.55 -13.93 2.95
CA ILE A 110 16.77 -14.70 3.21
C ILE A 110 16.44 -16.17 3.58
N ARG A 111 15.53 -16.37 4.57
CA ARG A 111 15.21 -17.73 5.08
C ARG A 111 14.62 -18.64 4.01
N LYS A 112 13.71 -18.12 3.20
CA LYS A 112 13.07 -18.84 2.09
C LYS A 112 13.98 -18.92 0.84
N LYS A 113 15.19 -18.34 0.91
CA LYS A 113 16.18 -18.34 -0.20
C LYS A 113 15.58 -17.82 -1.51
N ILE A 114 14.64 -16.87 -1.43
CA ILE A 114 13.92 -16.32 -2.59
C ILE A 114 14.89 -15.70 -3.60
N TYR A 115 16.04 -15.21 -3.13
CA TYR A 115 17.12 -14.66 -3.97
C TYR A 115 17.74 -15.66 -4.95
N LYS A 116 17.52 -16.98 -4.78
CA LYS A 116 18.09 -17.99 -5.68
C LYS A 116 17.38 -18.05 -7.03
N ASP A 117 16.10 -17.66 -7.09
CA ASP A 117 15.36 -17.57 -8.32
C ASP A 117 15.09 -16.10 -8.65
N SER A 118 15.67 -15.61 -9.74
CA SER A 118 15.56 -14.21 -10.14
C SER A 118 14.12 -13.76 -10.35
N GLY A 119 13.25 -14.62 -10.90
CA GLY A 119 11.85 -14.30 -11.10
C GLY A 119 11.10 -14.10 -9.78
N SER A 120 11.28 -15.02 -8.85
CA SER A 120 10.71 -14.92 -7.49
C SER A 120 11.26 -13.72 -6.72
N ALA A 121 12.55 -13.42 -6.86
CA ALA A 121 13.17 -12.28 -6.19
C ALA A 121 12.58 -10.96 -6.69
N ILE A 122 12.48 -10.79 -8.00
CA ILE A 122 11.90 -9.58 -8.60
C ILE A 122 10.44 -9.41 -8.17
N LEU A 123 9.64 -10.48 -8.23
CA LEU A 123 8.24 -10.45 -7.82
C LEU A 123 8.10 -10.10 -6.34
N TYR A 124 8.94 -10.68 -5.47
CA TYR A 124 8.93 -10.40 -4.04
C TYR A 124 9.25 -8.94 -3.73
N ILE A 125 10.31 -8.40 -4.33
CA ILE A 125 10.71 -7.00 -4.15
C ILE A 125 9.60 -6.08 -4.67
N PHE A 126 9.04 -6.38 -5.85
CA PHE A 126 7.94 -5.62 -6.41
C PHE A 126 6.72 -5.59 -5.48
N LEU A 127 6.31 -6.73 -4.95
CA LEU A 127 5.18 -6.82 -4.02
C LEU A 127 5.47 -6.08 -2.70
N ALA A 128 6.70 -6.18 -2.18
CA ALA A 128 7.10 -5.43 -0.98
C ALA A 128 7.03 -3.91 -1.22
N MET A 129 7.45 -3.44 -2.38
CA MET A 129 7.36 -2.03 -2.77
C MET A 129 5.91 -1.56 -2.98
N MET A 130 5.01 -2.47 -3.38
CA MET A 130 3.59 -2.13 -3.54
C MET A 130 2.87 -1.86 -2.20
N VAL A 131 3.36 -2.36 -1.07
CA VAL A 131 2.73 -2.15 0.25
C VAL A 131 2.70 -0.65 0.62
N PRO A 132 3.82 0.08 0.69
CA PRO A 132 3.77 1.51 0.98
C PRO A 132 3.07 2.32 -0.13
N LEU A 133 3.12 1.87 -1.38
CA LEU A 133 2.38 2.51 -2.46
C LEU A 133 0.86 2.38 -2.26
N ALA A 134 0.38 1.22 -1.85
CA ALA A 134 -1.03 1.00 -1.52
C ALA A 134 -1.47 1.86 -0.32
N MET A 135 -0.60 2.02 0.69
CA MET A 135 -0.84 2.89 1.84
C MET A 135 -0.94 4.37 1.44
N GLY A 136 -0.19 4.80 0.44
CA GLY A 136 -0.21 6.16 -0.07
C GLY A 136 -1.10 6.37 -1.29
N SER A 137 -1.97 5.42 -1.64
CA SER A 137 -2.78 5.44 -2.86
C SER A 137 -3.70 6.66 -2.98
N ILE A 138 -4.18 7.19 -1.86
CA ILE A 138 -5.01 8.41 -1.85
C ILE A 138 -4.29 9.61 -2.48
N ILE A 139 -2.97 9.71 -2.31
CA ILE A 139 -2.15 10.80 -2.85
C ILE A 139 -2.09 10.71 -4.38
N ILE A 140 -2.16 9.48 -4.91
CA ILE A 140 -2.18 9.25 -6.36
C ILE A 140 -3.56 9.52 -6.92
N MET A 141 -4.61 9.11 -6.18
CA MET A 141 -6.00 9.25 -6.64
C MET A 141 -6.55 10.67 -6.52
N ALA A 142 -6.07 11.44 -5.54
CA ALA A 142 -6.51 12.81 -5.27
C ALA A 142 -5.29 13.70 -4.91
N PRO A 143 -4.45 14.05 -5.90
CA PRO A 143 -3.15 14.70 -5.67
C PRO A 143 -3.26 16.10 -5.06
N ASP A 144 -4.36 16.80 -5.31
CA ASP A 144 -4.60 18.16 -4.86
C ASP A 144 -5.53 18.22 -3.64
N ALA A 145 -5.97 17.05 -3.13
CA ALA A 145 -6.79 16.99 -1.92
C ALA A 145 -5.99 17.38 -0.68
N SER A 146 -6.62 18.09 0.24
CA SER A 146 -6.11 18.28 1.59
C SER A 146 -6.18 16.95 2.35
N ILE A 147 -5.03 16.37 2.68
CA ILE A 147 -4.99 15.07 3.38
C ILE A 147 -5.49 15.28 4.81
N SER A 148 -6.73 14.85 5.06
CA SER A 148 -7.30 14.82 6.41
C SER A 148 -6.87 13.54 7.14
N MET A 149 -7.00 13.55 8.48
CA MET A 149 -6.73 12.36 9.29
C MET A 149 -7.53 11.14 8.90
N LEU A 150 -8.77 11.34 8.44
CA LEU A 150 -9.63 10.23 7.98
C LEU A 150 -9.05 9.51 6.75
N MET A 151 -8.27 10.21 5.92
CA MET A 151 -7.61 9.62 4.75
C MET A 151 -6.38 8.79 5.11
N LEU A 152 -5.91 8.86 6.36
CA LEU A 152 -4.76 8.07 6.83
C LEU A 152 -5.14 6.67 7.31
N TYR A 153 -6.43 6.30 7.30
CA TYR A 153 -6.88 4.95 7.68
C TYR A 153 -6.16 3.83 6.94
N GLN A 154 -5.80 4.07 5.70
CA GLN A 154 -5.06 3.09 4.90
C GLN A 154 -3.66 2.76 5.46
N TYR A 155 -3.09 3.61 6.33
CA TYR A 155 -1.82 3.30 6.99
C TYR A 155 -1.94 2.18 8.04
N HIS A 156 -3.16 1.87 8.51
CA HIS A 156 -3.41 0.71 9.37
C HIS A 156 -3.14 -0.64 8.67
N ILE A 157 -3.10 -0.65 7.34
CA ILE A 157 -2.67 -1.81 6.55
C ILE A 157 -1.30 -2.33 7.01
N LEU A 158 -0.39 -1.45 7.47
CA LEU A 158 0.92 -1.89 7.97
C LEU A 158 0.78 -2.82 9.17
N TYR A 159 -0.08 -2.49 10.12
CA TYR A 159 -0.24 -3.29 11.33
C TYR A 159 -0.90 -4.64 11.05
N THR A 160 -1.90 -4.67 10.17
CA THR A 160 -2.51 -5.94 9.73
C THR A 160 -1.51 -6.79 8.92
N PHE A 161 -0.66 -6.15 8.13
CA PHE A 161 0.40 -6.83 7.40
C PHE A 161 1.46 -7.39 8.35
N LEU A 162 1.87 -6.61 9.35
CA LEU A 162 2.80 -7.05 10.40
C LEU A 162 2.23 -8.26 11.18
N ALA A 163 0.96 -8.19 11.60
CA ALA A 163 0.32 -9.31 12.30
C ALA A 163 0.32 -10.59 11.45
N ALA A 164 -0.01 -10.48 10.17
CA ALA A 164 0.01 -11.62 9.26
C ALA A 164 1.44 -12.17 9.01
N LEU A 165 2.47 -11.30 8.99
CA LEU A 165 3.87 -11.74 8.91
C LEU A 165 4.30 -12.47 10.18
N LEU A 166 3.89 -11.99 11.35
CA LEU A 166 4.19 -12.63 12.64
C LEU A 166 3.54 -14.02 12.73
N GLU A 167 2.29 -14.16 12.31
CA GLU A 167 1.61 -15.46 12.22
C GLU A 167 2.37 -16.45 11.33
N LYS A 168 2.84 -16.00 10.17
CA LYS A 168 3.64 -16.86 9.25
C LYS A 168 5.06 -17.13 9.75
N SER A 169 5.55 -16.41 10.76
CA SER A 169 6.90 -16.59 11.31
C SER A 169 6.99 -17.65 12.40
N GLN A 170 5.85 -18.05 12.95
CA GLN A 170 5.73 -19.12 13.94
C GLN A 170 5.69 -20.50 13.29
#